data_bcc19f6333fd9617e61fb4f4a358139f
#
_entry.id   bcc19f6333fd9617e61fb4f4a358139f
#
_cell.length_a   1.000
_cell.length_b   1.000
_cell.length_c   1.000
_cell.angle_alpha   90.00
_cell.angle_beta   90.00
_cell.angle_gamma   90.00
#
_symmetry.space_group_name_H-M   'P 1'
#
loop_
_entity.id
_entity.type
_entity.pdbx_description
1 polymer ?
#
loop_
_entity_poly.entity_id
_entity_poly.type
_entity_poly.pdbx_seq_one_letter_code
_entity_poly.pdbx_strand_id
1 'polypeptide(L)'
;NFNKNKFNIISVMFASHYFFKSENILDTFIKNIDDNLKKGGYFIGSCFDGKKIFDMLKSIPKNGSKEIYKNGNLMWKIIKSYREITFPDTEKSIGLPVKVYINSINQIIEEYLVNFDLFKKKLAEFNIIPLSKEEIEFTDLKILERNNSVESFSNVYKSIDKLYTDSDSIKKDMRLSKEESELSFLFNYFIF
;
A
#
# COMPACT_ATOMS: atom_id res chain seq x y z
N ASN A 1 -6.08 29.40 12.30
CA ASN A 1 -7.13 28.93 11.40
C ASN A 1 -6.58 28.70 9.98
N PHE A 2 -5.79 27.64 9.82
CA PHE A 2 -5.43 27.13 8.51
C PHE A 2 -6.61 26.27 8.01
N ASN A 3 -7.21 26.67 6.92
CA ASN A 3 -8.24 26.05 6.09
C ASN A 3 -9.69 26.08 6.61
N LYS A 4 -10.43 27.08 6.12
CA LYS A 4 -11.89 27.01 6.02
C LYS A 4 -12.38 26.04 4.91
N ASN A 5 -11.49 25.60 4.01
CA ASN A 5 -11.84 24.76 2.85
C ASN A 5 -11.19 23.38 2.98
N LYS A 6 -12.00 22.36 3.22
CA LYS A 6 -11.59 20.96 3.16
C LYS A 6 -11.30 20.55 1.69
N PHE A 7 -10.49 19.53 1.49
CA PHE A 7 -10.09 19.03 0.18
C PHE A 7 -11.08 17.98 -0.36
N ASN A 8 -11.26 17.96 -1.65
CA ASN A 8 -12.05 16.91 -2.32
C ASN A 8 -11.26 15.59 -2.39
N ILE A 9 -9.94 15.68 -2.45
CA ILE A 9 -9.05 14.52 -2.53
C ILE A 9 -7.87 14.76 -1.58
N ILE A 10 -7.55 13.75 -0.78
CA ILE A 10 -6.30 13.63 -0.03
C ILE A 10 -5.54 12.43 -0.57
N SER A 11 -4.27 12.61 -0.91
CA SER A 11 -3.44 11.56 -1.49
C SER A 11 -2.21 11.29 -0.62
N VAL A 12 -1.91 9.99 -0.39
CA VAL A 12 -0.68 9.56 0.26
C VAL A 12 -0.06 8.39 -0.52
N MET A 13 0.98 8.68 -1.31
CA MET A 13 1.65 7.70 -2.15
C MET A 13 2.94 7.22 -1.50
N PHE A 14 3.06 5.90 -1.32
CA PHE A 14 4.26 5.23 -0.79
C PHE A 14 4.74 5.76 0.57
N ALA A 15 3.83 6.27 1.42
CA ALA A 15 4.19 6.89 2.70
C ALA A 15 3.30 6.46 3.88
N SER A 16 2.21 5.72 3.65
CA SER A 16 1.30 5.30 4.72
C SER A 16 1.98 4.44 5.80
N HIS A 17 3.02 3.69 5.43
CA HIS A 17 3.79 2.84 6.34
C HIS A 17 4.46 3.62 7.49
N TYR A 18 4.82 4.88 7.30
CA TYR A 18 5.41 5.70 8.38
C TYR A 18 4.44 5.95 9.54
N PHE A 19 3.15 6.01 9.25
CA PHE A 19 2.11 6.24 10.25
C PHE A 19 1.77 4.99 11.06
N PHE A 20 2.16 3.80 10.61
CA PHE A 20 2.02 2.54 11.36
C PHE A 20 3.11 2.31 12.40
N LYS A 21 3.91 3.32 12.73
CA LYS A 21 4.95 3.25 13.76
C LYS A 21 4.37 3.05 15.17
N SER A 22 3.26 3.69 15.48
CA SER A 22 2.53 3.53 16.74
C SER A 22 1.07 3.88 16.57
N GLU A 23 0.22 3.40 17.47
CA GLU A 23 -1.21 3.69 17.47
C GLU A 23 -1.49 5.19 17.48
N ASN A 24 -0.86 5.93 18.39
CA ASN A 24 -1.03 7.38 18.49
C ASN A 24 -0.68 8.14 17.20
N ILE A 25 0.37 7.69 16.47
CA ILE A 25 0.75 8.30 15.19
C ILE A 25 -0.30 7.96 14.12
N LEU A 26 -0.79 6.72 14.08
CA LEU A 26 -1.83 6.30 13.15
C LEU A 26 -3.14 7.06 13.40
N ASP A 27 -3.57 7.16 14.64
CA ASP A 27 -4.80 7.86 15.02
C ASP A 27 -4.71 9.37 14.71
N THR A 28 -3.55 9.98 14.96
CA THR A 28 -3.29 11.38 14.59
C THR A 28 -3.34 11.57 13.07
N PHE A 29 -2.77 10.65 12.32
CA PHE A 29 -2.81 10.68 10.86
C PHE A 29 -4.24 10.58 10.32
N ILE A 30 -5.02 9.62 10.82
CA ILE A 30 -6.42 9.44 10.40
C ILE A 30 -7.26 10.67 10.78
N LYS A 31 -7.06 11.20 11.99
CA LYS A 31 -7.72 12.44 12.39
C LYS A 31 -7.38 13.61 11.47
N ASN A 32 -6.13 13.75 11.05
CA ASN A 32 -5.73 14.78 10.10
C ASN A 32 -6.44 14.62 8.74
N ILE A 33 -6.67 13.37 8.29
CA ILE A 33 -7.45 13.11 7.07
C ILE A 33 -8.90 13.57 7.28
N ASP A 34 -9.56 13.17 8.36
CA ASP A 34 -10.94 13.55 8.68
C ASP A 34 -11.12 15.07 8.80
N ASP A 35 -10.19 15.74 9.50
CA ASP A 35 -10.22 17.19 9.70
C ASP A 35 -10.12 17.96 8.36
N ASN A 36 -9.50 17.38 7.34
CA ASN A 36 -9.21 18.06 6.07
C ASN A 36 -9.96 17.49 4.85
N LEU A 37 -10.55 16.32 4.93
CA LEU A 37 -11.32 15.72 3.84
C LEU A 37 -12.76 16.23 3.85
N LYS A 38 -13.28 16.67 2.70
CA LYS A 38 -14.70 17.01 2.57
C LYS A 38 -15.56 15.75 2.69
N LYS A 39 -16.78 15.92 3.19
CA LYS A 39 -17.81 14.88 3.07
C LYS A 39 -18.04 14.56 1.59
N GLY A 40 -17.97 13.27 1.23
CA GLY A 40 -18.01 12.80 -0.15
C GLY A 40 -16.72 13.07 -0.94
N GLY A 41 -15.62 13.41 -0.25
CA GLY A 41 -14.28 13.45 -0.84
C GLY A 41 -13.59 12.09 -0.76
N TYR A 42 -12.46 11.95 -1.44
CA TYR A 42 -11.72 10.68 -1.55
C TYR A 42 -10.37 10.74 -0.84
N PHE A 43 -10.06 9.69 -0.09
CA PHE A 43 -8.73 9.44 0.44
C PHE A 43 -8.08 8.33 -0.38
N ILE A 44 -7.02 8.65 -1.11
CA ILE A 44 -6.35 7.72 -2.03
C ILE A 44 -4.88 7.51 -1.69
N GLY A 45 -4.35 6.35 -2.02
CA GLY A 45 -2.93 6.12 -1.79
C GLY A 45 -2.42 4.77 -2.25
N SER A 46 -1.13 4.57 -1.99
CA SER A 46 -0.46 3.29 -2.21
C SER A 46 0.61 3.05 -1.16
N CYS A 47 0.80 1.80 -0.76
CA CYS A 47 1.91 1.37 0.09
C CYS A 47 2.09 -0.15 0.02
N PHE A 48 3.15 -0.66 0.63
CA PHE A 48 3.33 -2.09 0.83
C PHE A 48 2.17 -2.70 1.60
N ASP A 49 1.73 -3.88 1.16
CA ASP A 49 0.84 -4.75 1.92
C ASP A 49 1.64 -5.45 3.02
N GLY A 50 1.42 -5.03 4.27
CA GLY A 50 2.12 -5.59 5.42
C GLY A 50 1.87 -7.08 5.61
N LYS A 51 0.69 -7.60 5.24
CA LYS A 51 0.37 -9.03 5.32
C LYS A 51 1.21 -9.84 4.32
N LYS A 52 1.34 -9.37 3.07
CA LYS A 52 2.19 -10.01 2.07
C LYS A 52 3.65 -10.04 2.52
N ILE A 53 4.16 -8.91 3.05
CA ILE A 53 5.54 -8.84 3.55
C ILE A 53 5.71 -9.75 4.78
N PHE A 54 4.77 -9.74 5.71
CA PHE A 54 4.80 -10.59 6.89
C PHE A 54 4.88 -12.08 6.50
N ASP A 55 4.02 -12.51 5.57
CA ASP A 55 3.98 -13.90 5.09
C ASP A 55 5.26 -14.27 4.33
N MET A 56 5.78 -13.38 3.50
CA MET A 56 7.06 -13.56 2.80
C MET A 56 8.25 -13.74 3.77
N LEU A 57 8.24 -13.03 4.89
CA LEU A 57 9.29 -13.06 5.91
C LEU A 57 9.03 -14.08 7.02
N LYS A 58 7.96 -14.88 6.96
CA LYS A 58 7.50 -15.76 8.05
C LYS A 58 8.57 -16.75 8.51
N SER A 59 9.27 -17.38 7.57
CA SER A 59 10.33 -18.35 7.85
C SER A 59 11.71 -17.72 8.10
N ILE A 60 11.83 -16.41 7.94
CA ILE A 60 13.09 -15.68 8.08
C ILE A 60 13.24 -15.23 9.54
N PRO A 61 14.39 -15.47 10.18
CA PRO A 61 14.62 -15.01 11.55
C PRO A 61 14.74 -13.48 11.59
N LYS A 62 14.60 -12.89 12.79
CA LYS A 62 14.86 -11.46 13.00
C LYS A 62 16.29 -11.11 12.51
N ASN A 63 16.42 -10.00 11.81
CA ASN A 63 17.60 -9.48 11.12
C ASN A 63 18.03 -10.29 9.86
N GLY A 64 17.31 -11.37 9.51
CA GLY A 64 17.43 -11.99 8.20
C GLY A 64 16.64 -11.18 7.14
N SER A 65 16.89 -11.48 5.88
CA SER A 65 16.33 -10.71 4.75
C SER A 65 15.84 -11.58 3.61
N LYS A 66 14.92 -11.04 2.84
CA LYS A 66 14.62 -11.45 1.47
C LYS A 66 15.31 -10.48 0.53
N GLU A 67 16.04 -11.03 -0.44
CA GLU A 67 16.83 -10.25 -1.41
C GLU A 67 16.54 -10.73 -2.82
N ILE A 68 16.50 -9.81 -3.77
CA ILE A 68 16.38 -10.10 -5.19
C ILE A 68 17.48 -9.38 -5.95
N TYR A 69 18.12 -10.14 -6.81
CA TYR A 69 19.23 -9.70 -7.66
C TYR A 69 18.82 -9.77 -9.14
N LYS A 70 19.28 -8.81 -9.94
CA LYS A 70 19.18 -8.82 -11.41
C LYS A 70 20.57 -8.60 -12.00
N ASN A 71 21.03 -9.52 -12.83
CA ASN A 71 22.36 -9.47 -13.44
C ASN A 71 23.51 -9.29 -12.42
N GLY A 72 23.40 -9.95 -11.26
CA GLY A 72 24.40 -9.87 -10.18
C GLY A 72 24.29 -8.63 -9.28
N ASN A 73 23.43 -7.66 -9.59
CA ASN A 73 23.23 -6.46 -8.79
C ASN A 73 22.00 -6.61 -7.88
N LEU A 74 22.14 -6.19 -6.62
CA LEU A 74 21.03 -6.17 -5.68
C LEU A 74 20.00 -5.14 -6.14
N MET A 75 18.78 -5.59 -6.45
CA MET A 75 17.68 -4.72 -6.83
C MET A 75 16.90 -4.21 -5.62
N TRP A 76 16.53 -5.12 -4.73
CA TRP A 76 15.84 -4.77 -3.50
C TRP A 76 16.11 -5.80 -2.40
N LYS A 77 15.95 -5.35 -1.18
CA LYS A 77 16.13 -6.15 0.03
C LYS A 77 15.13 -5.70 1.08
N ILE A 78 14.46 -6.65 1.73
CA ILE A 78 13.61 -6.39 2.88
C ILE A 78 14.14 -7.20 4.06
N ILE A 79 14.53 -6.52 5.13
CA ILE A 79 15.08 -7.10 6.35
C ILE A 79 13.99 -7.14 7.41
N LYS A 80 13.75 -8.30 8.00
CA LYS A 80 12.83 -8.49 9.13
C LYS A 80 13.41 -7.88 10.40
N SER A 81 12.77 -6.89 10.98
CA SER A 81 13.26 -6.24 12.22
C SER A 81 12.40 -6.53 13.45
N TYR A 82 11.37 -7.38 13.33
CA TYR A 82 10.43 -7.78 14.38
C TYR A 82 10.62 -9.28 14.77
N ARG A 83 9.99 -9.69 15.90
CA ARG A 83 10.02 -11.09 16.40
C ARG A 83 8.65 -11.77 16.34
N GLU A 84 7.61 -11.03 16.09
CA GLU A 84 6.23 -11.46 16.07
C GLU A 84 6.03 -12.59 15.05
N ILE A 85 5.23 -13.58 15.44
CA ILE A 85 4.92 -14.77 14.63
C ILE A 85 3.48 -14.72 14.08
N THR A 86 2.70 -13.73 14.50
CA THR A 86 1.33 -13.47 14.05
C THR A 86 1.17 -12.01 13.64
N PHE A 87 0.27 -11.75 12.70
CA PHE A 87 -0.06 -10.42 12.21
C PHE A 87 -1.60 -10.25 12.24
N PRO A 88 -2.18 -10.06 13.44
CA PRO A 88 -3.63 -9.98 13.62
C PRO A 88 -4.20 -8.63 13.14
N ASP A 89 -5.50 -8.61 12.79
CA ASP A 89 -6.21 -7.39 12.36
C ASP A 89 -6.64 -6.54 13.56
N THR A 90 -5.67 -6.27 14.44
CA THR A 90 -5.81 -5.49 15.67
C THR A 90 -4.57 -4.61 15.85
N GLU A 91 -4.58 -3.73 16.87
CA GLU A 91 -3.48 -2.84 17.23
C GLU A 91 -2.15 -3.56 17.48
N LYS A 92 -2.18 -4.86 17.78
CA LYS A 92 -0.97 -5.69 17.94
C LYS A 92 -0.17 -5.84 16.64
N SER A 93 -0.73 -5.51 15.49
CA SER A 93 -0.01 -5.47 14.21
C SER A 93 0.69 -4.12 13.95
N ILE A 94 0.47 -3.11 14.77
CA ILE A 94 1.12 -1.80 14.66
C ILE A 94 2.55 -1.88 15.22
N GLY A 95 3.47 -1.12 14.64
CA GLY A 95 4.83 -0.97 15.13
C GLY A 95 5.78 -2.12 14.73
N LEU A 96 5.41 -2.97 13.76
CA LEU A 96 6.29 -4.03 13.26
C LEU A 96 7.24 -3.46 12.19
N PRO A 97 8.54 -3.24 12.51
CA PRO A 97 9.46 -2.60 11.60
C PRO A 97 10.06 -3.58 10.60
N VAL A 98 10.26 -3.09 9.39
CA VAL A 98 11.14 -3.69 8.38
C VAL A 98 12.14 -2.65 7.89
N LYS A 99 13.29 -3.10 7.37
CA LYS A 99 14.23 -2.21 6.69
C LYS A 99 14.22 -2.54 5.21
N VAL A 100 13.93 -1.55 4.39
CA VAL A 100 13.76 -1.69 2.95
C VAL A 100 14.90 -1.01 2.22
N TYR A 101 15.55 -1.73 1.32
CA TYR A 101 16.50 -1.21 0.36
C TYR A 101 15.95 -1.39 -1.05
N ILE A 102 15.99 -0.35 -1.84
CA ILE A 102 15.67 -0.37 -3.27
C ILE A 102 16.82 0.30 -4.01
N ASN A 103 17.34 -0.34 -5.04
CA ASN A 103 18.52 0.13 -5.78
C ASN A 103 18.39 1.56 -6.31
N SER A 104 17.19 1.94 -6.80
CA SER A 104 16.93 3.30 -7.29
C SER A 104 17.02 4.38 -6.21
N ILE A 105 16.79 4.03 -4.95
CA ILE A 105 16.90 4.93 -3.79
C ILE A 105 18.30 4.87 -3.20
N ASN A 106 18.95 3.71 -3.28
CA ASN A 106 20.29 3.40 -2.77
C ASN A 106 20.49 3.71 -1.27
N GLN A 107 19.42 3.56 -0.48
CA GLN A 107 19.44 3.75 0.97
C GLN A 107 18.57 2.69 1.65
N ILE A 108 18.92 2.33 2.88
CA ILE A 108 18.08 1.49 3.73
C ILE A 108 17.17 2.40 4.55
N ILE A 109 15.88 2.23 4.37
CA ILE A 109 14.84 3.00 5.05
C ILE A 109 14.07 2.09 6.00
N GLU A 110 13.82 2.53 7.23
CA GLU A 110 12.94 1.82 8.15
C GLU A 110 11.49 2.19 7.87
N GLU A 111 10.67 1.16 7.69
CA GLU A 111 9.24 1.24 7.42
C GLU A 111 8.48 0.30 8.36
N TYR A 112 7.17 0.48 8.47
CA TYR A 112 6.32 -0.34 9.34
C TYR A 112 5.28 -1.07 8.49
N LEU A 113 4.96 -2.32 8.88
CA LEU A 113 4.00 -3.14 8.15
C LEU A 113 2.60 -2.52 8.26
N VAL A 114 1.97 -2.28 7.12
CA VAL A 114 0.59 -1.77 7.04
C VAL A 114 -0.39 -2.93 7.04
N ASN A 115 -1.23 -3.01 8.08
CA ASN A 115 -2.37 -3.92 8.11
C ASN A 115 -3.58 -3.21 7.52
N PHE A 116 -3.97 -3.54 6.29
CA PHE A 116 -5.09 -2.90 5.60
C PHE A 116 -6.44 -3.20 6.24
N ASP A 117 -6.64 -4.35 6.88
CA ASP A 117 -7.90 -4.67 7.53
C ASP A 117 -8.08 -3.86 8.82
N LEU A 118 -7.00 -3.66 9.59
CA LEU A 118 -7.00 -2.72 10.71
C LEU A 118 -7.17 -1.27 10.22
N PHE A 119 -6.48 -0.89 9.14
CA PHE A 119 -6.57 0.46 8.60
C PHE A 119 -7.99 0.83 8.19
N LYS A 120 -8.69 -0.08 7.48
CA LYS A 120 -10.11 0.07 7.16
C LYS A 120 -10.98 0.27 8.39
N LYS A 121 -10.76 -0.55 9.44
CA LYS A 121 -11.52 -0.42 10.69
C LYS A 121 -11.35 0.94 11.33
N LYS A 122 -10.12 1.41 11.47
CA LYS A 122 -9.81 2.72 12.07
C LYS A 122 -10.32 3.90 11.22
N LEU A 123 -10.24 3.82 9.90
CA LEU A 123 -10.82 4.83 8.99
C LEU A 123 -12.36 4.88 9.11
N ALA A 124 -13.01 3.72 9.26
CA ALA A 124 -14.47 3.63 9.40
C ALA A 124 -15.00 4.32 10.67
N GLU A 125 -14.20 4.42 11.74
CA GLU A 125 -14.54 5.20 12.95
C GLU A 125 -14.76 6.69 12.65
N PHE A 126 -14.18 7.20 11.57
CA PHE A 126 -14.33 8.56 11.05
C PHE A 126 -15.25 8.65 9.83
N ASN A 127 -16.04 7.60 9.54
CA ASN A 127 -16.89 7.48 8.35
C ASN A 127 -16.12 7.57 7.01
N ILE A 128 -14.83 7.27 7.01
CA ILE A 128 -14.01 7.08 5.81
C ILE A 128 -14.08 5.60 5.49
N ILE A 129 -14.98 5.26 4.57
CA ILE A 129 -15.37 3.86 4.29
C ILE A 129 -14.97 3.45 2.87
N PRO A 130 -14.81 2.14 2.62
CA PRO A 130 -14.63 1.63 1.27
C PRO A 130 -15.73 2.10 0.32
N LEU A 131 -15.37 2.39 -0.93
CA LEU A 131 -16.35 2.70 -1.96
C LEU A 131 -17.31 1.53 -2.16
N SER A 132 -18.58 1.83 -2.31
CA SER A 132 -19.58 0.87 -2.74
C SER A 132 -19.37 0.44 -4.20
N LYS A 133 -20.00 -0.67 -4.58
CA LYS A 133 -19.95 -1.14 -5.97
C LYS A 133 -20.54 -0.10 -6.94
N GLU A 134 -21.63 0.54 -6.53
CA GLU A 134 -22.32 1.55 -7.30
C GLU A 134 -21.44 2.80 -7.49
N GLU A 135 -20.70 3.22 -6.46
CA GLU A 135 -19.77 4.34 -6.56
C GLU A 135 -18.61 4.02 -7.49
N ILE A 136 -18.07 2.79 -7.45
CA ILE A 136 -17.00 2.34 -8.36
C ILE A 136 -17.51 2.32 -9.81
N GLU A 137 -18.70 1.79 -10.06
CA GLU A 137 -19.31 1.77 -11.39
C GLU A 137 -19.58 3.20 -11.92
N PHE A 138 -20.04 4.10 -11.05
CA PHE A 138 -20.29 5.51 -11.41
C PHE A 138 -19.00 6.26 -11.79
N THR A 139 -17.88 5.96 -11.16
CA THR A 139 -16.59 6.66 -11.43
C THR A 139 -15.90 6.21 -12.73
N ASP A 140 -16.46 5.24 -13.46
CA ASP A 140 -15.85 4.62 -14.68
C ASP A 140 -14.40 4.16 -14.45
N LEU A 141 -14.03 3.89 -13.20
CA LEU A 141 -12.73 3.36 -12.82
C LEU A 141 -12.65 1.86 -13.14
N LYS A 142 -12.60 1.52 -14.44
CA LYS A 142 -12.49 0.13 -14.92
C LYS A 142 -11.34 -0.68 -14.29
N ILE A 143 -10.38 0.01 -13.68
CA ILE A 143 -9.25 -0.56 -12.93
C ILE A 143 -9.74 -1.21 -11.62
N LEU A 144 -10.86 -0.76 -11.05
CA LEU A 144 -11.44 -1.27 -9.81
C LEU A 144 -12.47 -2.39 -10.05
N GLU A 145 -12.30 -3.23 -11.04
CA GLU A 145 -13.24 -4.29 -11.46
C GLU A 145 -13.73 -5.22 -10.34
N ARG A 146 -13.23 -5.10 -9.11
CA ARG A 146 -13.45 -6.09 -8.03
C ARG A 146 -13.92 -5.51 -6.71
N ASN A 147 -14.78 -4.53 -6.66
CA ASN A 147 -15.47 -4.14 -5.41
C ASN A 147 -14.58 -3.95 -4.16
N ASN A 148 -13.27 -3.72 -4.33
CA ASN A 148 -12.34 -3.58 -3.24
C ASN A 148 -11.71 -2.20 -3.29
N SER A 149 -11.97 -1.41 -2.27
CA SER A 149 -11.27 -0.13 -2.05
C SER A 149 -9.76 -0.29 -1.84
N VAL A 150 -9.28 -1.52 -1.65
CA VAL A 150 -7.86 -1.89 -1.58
C VAL A 150 -7.60 -2.99 -2.59
N GLU A 151 -6.73 -2.75 -3.57
CA GLU A 151 -6.42 -3.72 -4.61
C GLU A 151 -4.91 -3.83 -4.83
N SER A 152 -4.45 -5.02 -5.21
CA SER A 152 -3.03 -5.26 -5.42
C SER A 152 -2.55 -4.75 -6.77
N PHE A 153 -1.31 -4.27 -6.82
CA PHE A 153 -0.67 -3.89 -8.08
C PHE A 153 -0.63 -5.05 -9.09
N SER A 154 -0.54 -6.30 -8.62
CA SER A 154 -0.57 -7.46 -9.52
C SER A 154 -1.90 -7.62 -10.26
N ASN A 155 -3.02 -7.29 -9.61
CA ASN A 155 -4.33 -7.35 -10.25
C ASN A 155 -4.51 -6.20 -11.23
N VAL A 156 -4.08 -4.99 -10.86
CA VAL A 156 -4.05 -3.83 -11.79
C VAL A 156 -3.21 -4.16 -13.02
N TYR A 157 -2.00 -4.69 -12.82
CA TYR A 157 -1.11 -5.05 -13.91
C TYR A 157 -1.75 -6.03 -14.90
N LYS A 158 -2.45 -7.05 -14.39
CA LYS A 158 -3.19 -8.01 -15.22
C LYS A 158 -4.38 -7.36 -15.96
N SER A 159 -5.01 -6.35 -15.37
CA SER A 159 -6.14 -5.64 -15.99
C SER A 159 -5.67 -4.70 -17.10
N ILE A 160 -4.49 -4.10 -16.97
CA ILE A 160 -3.89 -3.24 -18.00
C ILE A 160 -3.71 -3.98 -19.33
N ASP A 161 -3.25 -5.22 -19.29
CA ASP A 161 -3.13 -6.06 -20.50
C ASP A 161 -4.45 -6.21 -21.26
N LYS A 162 -5.59 -6.18 -20.56
CA LYS A 162 -6.93 -6.25 -21.17
C LYS A 162 -7.42 -4.90 -21.68
N LEU A 163 -7.06 -3.80 -20.99
CA LEU A 163 -7.53 -2.46 -21.33
C LEU A 163 -6.81 -1.86 -22.54
N TYR A 164 -5.55 -2.22 -22.77
CA TYR A 164 -4.70 -1.66 -23.81
C TYR A 164 -4.37 -2.70 -24.90
N THR A 165 -5.38 -3.49 -25.33
CA THR A 165 -5.22 -4.55 -26.34
C THR A 165 -4.65 -4.06 -27.67
N ASP A 166 -4.86 -2.78 -28.03
CA ASP A 166 -4.59 -2.23 -29.37
C ASP A 166 -3.28 -1.43 -29.49
N SER A 167 -2.46 -1.36 -28.42
CA SER A 167 -1.22 -0.60 -28.44
C SER A 167 0.00 -1.41 -28.00
N ASP A 168 0.68 -2.00 -28.98
CA ASP A 168 1.91 -2.79 -28.76
C ASP A 168 3.05 -1.96 -28.10
N SER A 169 3.10 -0.66 -28.33
CA SER A 169 4.10 0.23 -27.72
C SER A 169 3.87 0.37 -26.21
N ILE A 170 2.64 0.62 -25.77
CA ILE A 170 2.29 0.74 -24.35
C ILE A 170 2.55 -0.59 -23.63
N LYS A 171 2.16 -1.71 -24.24
CA LYS A 171 2.41 -3.04 -23.66
C LYS A 171 3.90 -3.33 -23.47
N LYS A 172 4.74 -2.90 -24.42
CA LYS A 172 6.18 -3.11 -24.35
C LYS A 172 6.81 -2.30 -23.20
N ASP A 173 6.40 -1.06 -23.05
CA ASP A 173 6.94 -0.14 -22.03
C ASP A 173 6.45 -0.49 -20.61
N MET A 174 5.31 -1.16 -20.48
CA MET A 174 4.76 -1.61 -19.20
C MET A 174 5.22 -3.01 -18.77
N ARG A 175 6.02 -3.72 -19.55
CA ARG A 175 6.50 -5.06 -19.18
C ARG A 175 7.49 -4.98 -18.02
N LEU A 176 7.07 -5.53 -16.89
CA LEU A 176 7.95 -5.73 -15.75
C LEU A 176 8.77 -7.01 -15.93
N SER A 177 10.06 -6.98 -15.59
CA SER A 177 10.83 -8.20 -15.39
C SER A 177 10.28 -8.98 -14.19
N LYS A 178 10.70 -10.23 -14.04
CA LYS A 178 10.32 -11.05 -12.88
C LYS A 178 10.70 -10.35 -11.56
N GLU A 179 11.89 -9.82 -11.49
CA GLU A 179 12.46 -9.18 -10.31
C GLU A 179 11.70 -7.88 -9.96
N GLU A 180 11.31 -7.09 -10.95
CA GLU A 180 10.50 -5.88 -10.80
C GLU A 180 9.08 -6.22 -10.36
N SER A 181 8.48 -7.27 -10.93
CA SER A 181 7.14 -7.70 -10.55
C SER A 181 7.10 -8.24 -9.11
N GLU A 182 8.13 -8.98 -8.66
CA GLU A 182 8.22 -9.47 -7.29
C GLU A 182 8.17 -8.32 -6.26
N LEU A 183 8.81 -7.18 -6.53
CA LEU A 183 8.72 -6.00 -5.68
C LEU A 183 7.37 -5.29 -5.83
N SER A 184 6.99 -4.97 -7.07
CA SER A 184 5.80 -4.17 -7.36
C SER A 184 4.52 -4.83 -6.85
N PHE A 185 4.44 -6.17 -6.88
CA PHE A 185 3.26 -6.90 -6.43
C PHE A 185 3.14 -7.04 -4.90
N LEU A 186 4.12 -6.55 -4.16
CA LEU A 186 3.99 -6.35 -2.71
C LEU A 186 3.14 -5.11 -2.35
N PHE A 187 2.94 -4.20 -3.31
CA PHE A 187 2.13 -2.99 -3.10
C PHE A 187 0.65 -3.24 -3.33
N ASN A 188 -0.13 -2.49 -2.58
CA ASN A 188 -1.54 -2.23 -2.85
C ASN A 188 -1.73 -0.73 -3.09
N TYR A 189 -2.77 -0.39 -3.84
CA TYR A 189 -3.38 0.93 -3.83
C TYR A 189 -4.71 0.86 -3.10
N PHE A 190 -5.21 2.01 -2.65
CA PHE A 190 -6.48 2.12 -1.96
C PHE A 190 -7.21 3.42 -2.32
N ILE A 191 -8.54 3.37 -2.17
CA ILE A 191 -9.44 4.50 -2.31
C ILE A 191 -10.60 4.33 -1.32
N PHE A 192 -10.83 5.35 -0.52
CA PHE A 192 -11.89 5.42 0.48
C PHE A 192 -12.68 6.69 0.32
#